data_8920871e7e474e2b94f2e55b22f4ff47
#
_entry.id   8920871e7e474e2b94f2e55b22f4ff47
#
_cell.length_a   1.000
_cell.length_b   1.000
_cell.length_c   1.000
_cell.angle_alpha   90.00
_cell.angle_beta   90.00
_cell.angle_gamma   90.00
#
_symmetry.space_group_name_H-M   'P 1'
#
loop_
_entity.id
_entity.type
_entity.pdbx_description
1 polymer ?
#
loop_
_entity_poly.entity_id
_entity_poly.type
_entity_poly.pdbx_seq_one_letter_code
_entity_poly.pdbx_strand_id
1 'polypeptide(L)'
;INRDITLLVSEAIDSPMTSGWWKPAIYMPATLFTHLSADLIDALIAHELAHIKRHDYLVNLAQSVIEAVLFFHPVVWWLSAQIRVEREHIADDLAATAIGNPTRLASALAALDQYQFTGLHLVQAAQGGNLMSRIQRLIKPARQPFNWKTAALVAVLTLLGFTIAAN
;
A
#
# COMPACT_ATOMS: atom_id res chain seq x y z
N ILE A 1 -4.80 -18.67 5.11
CA ILE A 1 -3.71 -18.57 6.09
C ILE A 1 -4.30 -19.09 7.39
N ASN A 2 -3.86 -20.27 7.82
CA ASN A 2 -4.27 -20.83 9.13
C ASN A 2 -3.26 -20.37 10.19
N ARG A 3 -3.17 -19.05 10.41
CA ARG A 3 -2.34 -18.45 11.46
C ARG A 3 -3.25 -17.65 12.36
N ASP A 4 -3.10 -17.81 13.66
CA ASP A 4 -3.79 -16.99 14.64
C ASP A 4 -3.21 -15.56 14.55
N ILE A 5 -4.04 -14.62 14.16
CA ILE A 5 -3.70 -13.19 14.08
C ILE A 5 -4.33 -12.53 15.29
N THR A 6 -3.52 -11.85 16.08
CA THR A 6 -3.99 -11.14 17.27
C THR A 6 -4.27 -9.68 16.91
N LEU A 7 -5.47 -9.21 17.25
CA LEU A 7 -5.81 -7.79 17.19
C LEU A 7 -5.58 -7.17 18.58
N LEU A 8 -4.74 -6.16 18.64
CA LEU A 8 -4.39 -5.43 19.85
C LEU A 8 -4.80 -3.97 19.72
N VAL A 9 -5.46 -3.45 20.75
CA VAL A 9 -5.85 -2.04 20.83
C VAL A 9 -4.85 -1.33 21.74
N SER A 10 -4.32 -0.17 21.31
CA SER A 10 -3.32 0.60 22.05
C SER A 10 -3.62 2.09 21.99
N GLU A 11 -3.36 2.77 23.09
CA GLU A 11 -3.41 4.25 23.16
C GLU A 11 -2.07 4.91 22.78
N ALA A 12 -1.02 4.10 22.64
CA ALA A 12 0.35 4.59 22.38
C ALA A 12 0.69 4.73 20.89
N ILE A 13 -0.25 4.46 19.98
CA ILE A 13 -0.05 4.53 18.55
C ILE A 13 -1.10 5.43 17.89
N ASP A 14 -0.68 6.14 16.84
CA ASP A 14 -1.52 7.10 16.12
C ASP A 14 -2.07 6.54 14.80
N SER A 15 -1.56 5.39 14.36
CA SER A 15 -2.01 4.74 13.12
C SER A 15 -2.07 3.22 13.25
N PRO A 16 -2.97 2.55 12.50
CA PRO A 16 -2.94 1.10 12.38
C PRO A 16 -1.57 0.63 11.91
N MET A 17 -1.13 -0.51 12.42
CA MET A 17 0.14 -1.11 12.02
C MET A 17 0.16 -2.60 12.26
N THR A 18 0.94 -3.32 11.46
CA THR A 18 1.21 -4.75 11.65
C THR A 18 2.64 -4.98 12.10
N SER A 19 2.82 -5.95 12.98
CA SER A 19 4.14 -6.37 13.44
C SER A 19 4.19 -7.87 13.65
N GLY A 20 5.42 -8.42 13.54
CA GLY A 20 5.68 -9.83 13.74
C GLY A 20 5.57 -10.66 12.46
N TRP A 21 6.54 -11.57 12.27
CA TRP A 21 6.56 -12.48 11.12
C TRP A 21 6.12 -13.91 11.48
N TRP A 22 6.38 -14.33 12.71
CA TRP A 22 6.02 -15.66 13.22
C TRP A 22 4.62 -15.70 13.82
N LYS A 23 4.32 -14.71 14.69
CA LYS A 23 3.01 -14.46 15.28
C LYS A 23 2.60 -13.04 14.90
N PRO A 24 1.95 -12.86 13.76
CA PRO A 24 1.56 -11.53 13.32
C PRO A 24 0.48 -10.95 14.22
N ALA A 25 0.63 -9.69 14.57
CA ALA A 25 -0.35 -8.93 15.31
C ALA A 25 -0.68 -7.62 14.57
N ILE A 26 -1.95 -7.24 14.62
CA ILE A 26 -2.45 -5.95 14.14
C ILE A 26 -2.63 -5.07 15.36
N TYR A 27 -2.02 -3.90 15.35
CA TYR A 27 -2.18 -2.88 16.36
C TYR A 27 -3.11 -1.79 15.83
N MET A 28 -4.17 -1.50 16.60
CA MET A 28 -5.15 -0.47 16.25
C MET A 28 -5.17 0.61 17.34
N PRO A 29 -5.12 1.91 16.97
CA PRO A 29 -5.32 2.99 17.92
C PRO A 29 -6.70 2.90 18.59
N ALA A 30 -6.75 3.01 19.93
CA ALA A 30 -8.01 2.99 20.67
C ALA A 30 -8.98 4.08 20.22
N THR A 31 -8.45 5.22 19.86
CA THR A 31 -9.17 6.40 19.40
C THR A 31 -9.95 6.17 18.09
N LEU A 32 -9.50 5.27 17.21
CA LEU A 32 -10.24 4.97 15.99
C LEU A 32 -11.60 4.33 16.26
N PHE A 33 -11.72 3.56 17.35
CA PHE A 33 -12.98 2.92 17.72
C PHE A 33 -14.05 3.91 18.24
N THR A 34 -13.62 5.10 18.64
CA THR A 34 -14.54 6.16 19.07
C THR A 34 -14.94 7.12 17.93
N HIS A 35 -14.13 7.20 16.87
CA HIS A 35 -14.30 8.17 15.79
C HIS A 35 -14.73 7.55 14.45
N LEU A 36 -14.48 6.27 14.22
CA LEU A 36 -14.83 5.60 12.99
C LEU A 36 -15.99 4.61 13.17
N SER A 37 -16.79 4.45 12.14
CA SER A 37 -17.80 3.38 12.09
C SER A 37 -17.12 2.01 12.00
N ALA A 38 -17.81 0.96 12.45
CA ALA A 38 -17.33 -0.42 12.36
C ALA A 38 -16.92 -0.80 10.92
N ASP A 39 -17.69 -0.37 9.93
CA ASP A 39 -17.41 -0.63 8.51
C ASP A 39 -16.07 -0.06 8.04
N LEU A 40 -15.68 1.12 8.54
CA LEU A 40 -14.40 1.75 8.21
C LEU A 40 -13.25 1.07 8.94
N ILE A 41 -13.48 0.65 10.20
CA ILE A 41 -12.50 -0.13 10.97
C ILE A 41 -12.24 -1.46 10.29
N ASP A 42 -13.28 -2.18 9.83
CA ASP A 42 -13.14 -3.43 9.08
C ASP A 42 -12.32 -3.23 7.80
N ALA A 43 -12.50 -2.10 7.12
CA ALA A 43 -11.72 -1.78 5.93
C ALA A 43 -10.23 -1.58 6.25
N LEU A 44 -9.91 -0.89 7.35
CA LEU A 44 -8.52 -0.74 7.80
C LEU A 44 -7.92 -2.08 8.24
N ILE A 45 -8.67 -2.91 8.96
CA ILE A 45 -8.22 -4.26 9.34
C ILE A 45 -7.95 -5.11 8.11
N ALA A 46 -8.80 -5.05 7.07
CA ALA A 46 -8.58 -5.78 5.83
C ALA A 46 -7.30 -5.32 5.11
N HIS A 47 -6.97 -4.03 5.17
CA HIS A 47 -5.73 -3.49 4.65
C HIS A 47 -4.51 -4.04 5.40
N GLU A 48 -4.54 -4.02 6.74
CA GLU A 48 -3.48 -4.58 7.57
C GLU A 48 -3.31 -6.10 7.36
N LEU A 49 -4.42 -6.82 7.19
CA LEU A 49 -4.39 -8.25 6.85
C LEU A 49 -3.74 -8.53 5.50
N ALA A 50 -3.87 -7.61 4.53
CA ALA A 50 -3.20 -7.74 3.23
C ALA A 50 -1.68 -7.68 3.39
N HIS A 51 -1.14 -6.81 4.25
CA HIS A 51 0.28 -6.75 4.58
C HIS A 51 0.79 -8.05 5.21
N ILE A 52 0.03 -8.61 6.17
CA ILE A 52 0.37 -9.90 6.81
C ILE A 52 0.39 -11.03 5.77
N LYS A 53 -0.64 -11.10 4.91
CA LYS A 53 -0.78 -12.13 3.88
C LYS A 53 0.40 -12.15 2.91
N ARG A 54 0.96 -10.98 2.62
CA ARG A 54 2.08 -10.81 1.69
C ARG A 54 3.46 -10.90 2.36
N HIS A 55 3.49 -11.04 3.67
CA HIS A 55 4.75 -11.00 4.44
C HIS A 55 5.54 -9.70 4.25
N ASP A 56 4.85 -8.56 4.15
CA ASP A 56 5.46 -7.26 3.89
C ASP A 56 6.48 -6.84 4.98
N TYR A 57 6.37 -7.40 6.18
CA TYR A 57 7.38 -7.25 7.23
C TYR A 57 8.76 -7.74 6.78
N LEU A 58 8.84 -8.91 6.13
CA LEU A 58 10.12 -9.45 5.63
C LEU A 58 10.69 -8.61 4.49
N VAL A 59 9.82 -8.13 3.60
CA VAL A 59 10.22 -7.22 2.50
C VAL A 59 10.78 -5.93 3.10
N ASN A 60 10.11 -5.36 4.11
CA ASN A 60 10.56 -4.16 4.78
C ASN A 60 11.92 -4.35 5.49
N LEU A 61 12.10 -5.49 6.15
CA LEU A 61 13.37 -5.84 6.81
C LEU A 61 14.51 -5.95 5.78
N ALA A 62 14.30 -6.68 4.69
CA ALA A 62 15.28 -6.82 3.62
C ALA A 62 15.62 -5.45 2.99
N GLN A 63 14.61 -4.63 2.77
CA GLN A 63 14.75 -3.27 2.25
C GLN A 63 15.59 -2.39 3.18
N SER A 64 15.33 -2.45 4.51
CA SER A 64 16.11 -1.72 5.50
C SER A 64 17.58 -2.14 5.53
N VAL A 65 17.87 -3.43 5.37
CA VAL A 65 19.26 -3.93 5.28
C VAL A 65 19.95 -3.39 4.03
N ILE A 66 19.28 -3.42 2.87
CA ILE A 66 19.83 -2.89 1.62
C ILE A 66 20.07 -1.37 1.73
N GLU A 67 19.12 -0.63 2.28
CA GLU A 67 19.24 0.81 2.52
C GLU A 67 20.41 1.13 3.47
N ALA A 68 20.60 0.32 4.51
CA ALA A 68 21.72 0.50 5.45
C ALA A 68 23.10 0.19 4.82
N VAL A 69 23.20 -0.85 3.99
CA VAL A 69 24.45 -1.21 3.32
C VAL A 69 24.79 -0.24 2.19
N LEU A 70 23.78 0.21 1.43
CA LEU A 70 23.94 1.07 0.26
C LEU A 70 23.44 2.49 0.53
N PHE A 71 23.55 2.97 1.78
CA PHE A 71 22.99 4.25 2.22
C PHE A 71 23.45 5.45 1.39
N PHE A 72 24.63 5.37 0.79
CA PHE A 72 25.23 6.42 -0.04
C PHE A 72 24.72 6.44 -1.48
N HIS A 73 23.94 5.42 -1.93
CA HIS A 73 23.54 5.30 -3.33
C HIS A 73 22.14 5.87 -3.58
N PRO A 74 21.99 6.99 -4.30
CA PRO A 74 20.69 7.67 -4.45
C PRO A 74 19.63 6.83 -5.17
N VAL A 75 20.03 5.93 -6.08
CA VAL A 75 19.09 5.03 -6.78
C VAL A 75 18.45 4.04 -5.81
N VAL A 76 19.14 3.64 -4.75
CA VAL A 76 18.58 2.75 -3.73
C VAL A 76 17.45 3.43 -2.99
N TRP A 77 17.61 4.68 -2.60
CA TRP A 77 16.57 5.48 -1.95
C TRP A 77 15.35 5.68 -2.84
N TRP A 78 15.60 6.01 -4.11
CA TRP A 78 14.52 6.14 -5.08
C TRP A 78 13.76 4.83 -5.30
N LEU A 79 14.47 3.72 -5.51
CA LEU A 79 13.87 2.40 -5.73
C LEU A 79 13.10 1.94 -4.48
N SER A 80 13.65 2.14 -3.31
CA SER A 80 13.00 1.84 -2.03
C SER A 80 11.70 2.62 -1.86
N ALA A 81 11.68 3.90 -2.24
CA ALA A 81 10.47 4.70 -2.21
C ALA A 81 9.39 4.13 -3.16
N GLN A 82 9.78 3.73 -4.39
CA GLN A 82 8.85 3.12 -5.35
C GLN A 82 8.30 1.78 -4.82
N ILE A 83 9.15 0.93 -4.24
CA ILE A 83 8.72 -0.34 -3.66
C ILE A 83 7.70 -0.10 -2.53
N ARG A 84 7.91 0.91 -1.67
CA ARG A 84 6.95 1.26 -0.62
C ARG A 84 5.59 1.66 -1.22
N VAL A 85 5.58 2.51 -2.24
CA VAL A 85 4.35 2.94 -2.92
C VAL A 85 3.61 1.75 -3.54
N GLU A 86 4.31 0.89 -4.26
CA GLU A 86 3.72 -0.30 -4.89
C GLU A 86 3.18 -1.30 -3.87
N ARG A 87 3.84 -1.44 -2.73
CA ARG A 87 3.33 -2.28 -1.63
C ARG A 87 1.97 -1.79 -1.12
N GLU A 88 1.83 -0.48 -0.92
CA GLU A 88 0.56 0.12 -0.51
C GLU A 88 -0.53 -0.10 -1.57
N HIS A 89 -0.22 0.12 -2.85
CA HIS A 89 -1.17 -0.12 -3.94
C HIS A 89 -1.68 -1.57 -3.98
N ILE A 90 -0.80 -2.54 -3.80
CA ILE A 90 -1.19 -3.96 -3.81
C ILE A 90 -1.97 -4.32 -2.54
N ALA A 91 -1.62 -3.75 -1.37
CA ALA A 91 -2.38 -3.95 -0.15
C ALA A 91 -3.80 -3.37 -0.27
N ASP A 92 -3.94 -2.19 -0.87
CA ASP A 92 -5.23 -1.55 -1.18
C ASP A 92 -6.07 -2.43 -2.10
N ASP A 93 -5.50 -2.98 -3.18
CA ASP A 93 -6.21 -3.84 -4.13
C ASP A 93 -6.71 -5.13 -3.47
N LEU A 94 -5.88 -5.75 -2.63
CA LEU A 94 -6.24 -6.95 -1.89
C LEU A 94 -7.35 -6.67 -0.87
N ALA A 95 -7.24 -5.57 -0.13
CA ALA A 95 -8.24 -5.16 0.83
C ALA A 95 -9.57 -4.81 0.14
N ALA A 96 -9.53 -4.00 -0.90
CA ALA A 96 -10.71 -3.60 -1.68
C ALA A 96 -11.42 -4.83 -2.28
N THR A 97 -10.65 -5.82 -2.77
CA THR A 97 -11.19 -7.08 -3.29
C THR A 97 -11.82 -7.91 -2.16
N ALA A 98 -11.19 -7.99 -1.00
CA ALA A 98 -11.70 -8.75 0.14
C ALA A 98 -13.00 -8.17 0.71
N ILE A 99 -13.12 -6.84 0.74
CA ILE A 99 -14.31 -6.11 1.22
C ILE A 99 -15.41 -6.08 0.15
N GLY A 100 -15.04 -6.19 -1.13
CA GLY A 100 -15.95 -6.03 -2.27
C GLY A 100 -16.39 -4.58 -2.52
N ASN A 101 -15.76 -3.59 -1.85
CA ASN A 101 -16.12 -2.18 -1.95
C ASN A 101 -14.87 -1.28 -1.84
N PRO A 102 -14.26 -0.87 -2.99
CA PRO A 102 -13.08 0.00 -3.00
C PRO A 102 -13.35 1.39 -2.39
N THR A 103 -14.57 1.92 -2.53
CA THR A 103 -14.93 3.23 -1.98
C THR A 103 -14.97 3.22 -0.46
N ARG A 104 -15.34 2.10 0.17
CA ARG A 104 -15.28 1.95 1.63
C ARG A 104 -13.84 2.08 2.14
N LEU A 105 -12.90 1.41 1.48
CA LEU A 105 -11.47 1.53 1.83
C LEU A 105 -10.97 2.96 1.62
N ALA A 106 -11.32 3.59 0.49
CA ALA A 106 -10.96 4.99 0.23
C ALA A 106 -11.49 5.94 1.32
N SER A 107 -12.74 5.74 1.77
CA SER A 107 -13.33 6.51 2.87
C SER A 107 -12.64 6.26 4.20
N ALA A 108 -12.23 5.02 4.48
CA ALA A 108 -11.50 4.67 5.69
C ALA A 108 -10.12 5.33 5.73
N LEU A 109 -9.40 5.31 4.61
CA LEU A 109 -8.12 5.99 4.47
C LEU A 109 -8.23 7.52 4.61
N ALA A 110 -9.27 8.12 4.01
CA ALA A 110 -9.53 9.56 4.14
C ALA A 110 -9.87 9.95 5.59
N ALA A 111 -10.68 9.15 6.28
CA ALA A 111 -11.03 9.39 7.66
C ALA A 111 -9.82 9.22 8.61
N LEU A 112 -8.95 8.24 8.33
CA LEU A 112 -7.70 8.04 9.06
C LEU A 112 -6.77 9.24 8.93
N ASP A 113 -6.61 9.78 7.72
CA ASP A 113 -5.81 10.98 7.45
C ASP A 113 -6.34 12.19 8.20
N GLN A 114 -7.65 12.43 8.11
CA GLN A 114 -8.30 13.54 8.83
C GLN A 114 -8.08 13.45 10.34
N TYR A 115 -8.11 12.22 10.89
CA TYR A 115 -7.85 11.99 12.30
C TYR A 115 -6.39 12.31 12.68
N GLN A 116 -5.43 11.90 11.86
CA GLN A 116 -4.00 12.17 12.10
C GLN A 116 -3.65 13.66 12.02
N PHE A 117 -4.32 14.43 11.16
CA PHE A 117 -4.12 15.88 11.05
C PHE A 117 -4.63 16.69 12.26
N THR A 118 -5.58 16.17 13.02
CA THR A 118 -6.04 16.82 14.26
C THR A 118 -5.07 16.68 15.43
N GLY A 119 -4.13 15.71 15.37
CA GLY A 119 -3.00 15.60 16.28
C GLY A 119 -1.78 16.35 15.72
N LEU A 120 -1.17 17.22 16.49
CA LEU A 120 -0.05 18.15 16.25
C LEU A 120 1.19 17.60 15.46
N HIS A 121 1.01 16.74 14.47
CA HIS A 121 2.11 16.10 13.71
C HIS A 121 2.27 16.69 12.30
N LEU A 122 2.86 17.89 12.22
CA LEU A 122 3.29 18.56 10.98
C LEU A 122 4.33 17.78 10.15
N VAL A 123 4.88 16.68 10.68
CA VAL A 123 5.95 15.92 10.02
C VAL A 123 5.41 14.92 8.97
N GLN A 124 4.15 14.52 9.05
CA GLN A 124 3.54 13.57 8.12
C GLN A 124 2.97 14.20 6.83
N ALA A 125 2.92 15.51 6.73
CA ALA A 125 2.46 16.21 5.51
C ALA A 125 3.29 15.84 4.25
N ALA A 126 4.52 15.37 4.39
CA ALA A 126 5.34 14.86 3.29
C ALA A 126 4.83 13.52 2.71
N GLN A 127 4.00 12.78 3.44
CA GLN A 127 3.40 11.51 2.99
C GLN A 127 2.00 11.69 2.38
N GLY A 128 1.39 12.86 2.55
CA GLY A 128 0.02 13.15 2.06
C GLY A 128 -0.15 13.01 0.54
N GLY A 129 0.92 13.17 -0.25
CA GLY A 129 0.90 12.94 -1.69
C GLY A 129 0.61 11.48 -2.09
N ASN A 130 1.10 10.52 -1.33
CA ASN A 130 0.87 9.09 -1.58
C ASN A 130 -0.56 8.68 -1.20
N LEU A 131 -1.11 9.19 -0.09
CA LEU A 131 -2.45 8.84 0.35
C LEU A 131 -3.52 9.36 -0.59
N MET A 132 -3.43 10.61 -1.04
CA MET A 132 -4.36 11.17 -2.02
C MET A 132 -4.35 10.39 -3.34
N SER A 133 -3.18 9.94 -3.79
CA SER A 133 -3.06 9.11 -5.00
C SER A 133 -3.71 7.73 -4.81
N ARG A 134 -3.59 7.12 -3.62
CA ARG A 134 -4.26 5.86 -3.26
C ARG A 134 -5.78 6.02 -3.27
N ILE A 135 -6.31 7.06 -2.60
CA ILE A 135 -7.74 7.36 -2.57
C ILE A 135 -8.27 7.56 -4.00
N GLN A 136 -7.60 8.38 -4.80
CA GLN A 136 -8.00 8.62 -6.20
C GLN A 136 -7.98 7.35 -7.03
N ARG A 137 -6.98 6.47 -6.82
CA ARG A 137 -6.87 5.19 -7.52
C ARG A 137 -8.02 4.23 -7.16
N LEU A 138 -8.41 4.17 -5.89
CA LEU A 138 -9.51 3.33 -5.41
C LEU A 138 -10.89 3.80 -5.92
N ILE A 139 -11.08 5.10 -6.08
CA ILE A 139 -12.35 5.68 -6.55
C ILE A 139 -12.46 5.64 -8.09
N LYS A 140 -11.34 5.75 -8.80
CA LYS A 140 -11.36 5.69 -10.27
C LYS A 140 -11.61 4.26 -10.73
N PRO A 141 -12.47 4.07 -11.76
CA PRO A 141 -12.63 2.73 -12.34
C PRO A 141 -11.26 2.20 -12.77
N ALA A 142 -11.00 0.92 -12.43
CA ALA A 142 -9.74 0.26 -12.71
C ALA A 142 -9.34 0.50 -14.18
N ARG A 143 -8.25 1.24 -14.41
CA ARG A 143 -7.62 1.27 -15.72
C ARG A 143 -7.23 -0.17 -16.03
N GLN A 144 -7.61 -0.65 -17.19
CA GLN A 144 -7.18 -1.99 -17.65
C GLN A 144 -5.66 -2.08 -17.48
N PRO A 145 -5.16 -3.16 -16.88
CA PRO A 145 -3.72 -3.30 -16.67
C PRO A 145 -3.03 -3.17 -18.02
N PHE A 146 -1.97 -2.36 -18.08
CA PHE A 146 -1.15 -2.22 -19.26
C PHE A 146 -0.68 -3.60 -19.72
N ASN A 147 -1.19 -4.06 -20.85
CA ASN A 147 -0.87 -5.37 -21.38
C ASN A 147 0.49 -5.28 -22.08
N TRP A 148 1.57 -5.51 -21.32
CA TRP A 148 2.94 -5.49 -21.84
C TRP A 148 3.14 -6.45 -23.02
N LYS A 149 2.32 -7.53 -23.12
CA LYS A 149 2.35 -8.48 -24.24
C LYS A 149 1.90 -7.81 -25.53
N THR A 150 0.86 -6.97 -25.49
CA THR A 150 0.42 -6.19 -26.65
C THR A 150 1.42 -5.13 -27.03
N ALA A 151 2.02 -4.45 -26.05
CA ALA A 151 3.08 -3.46 -26.31
C ALA A 151 4.33 -4.11 -26.93
N ALA A 152 4.75 -5.28 -26.42
CA ALA A 152 5.85 -6.04 -26.99
C ALA A 152 5.55 -6.51 -28.42
N LEU A 153 4.34 -7.00 -28.68
CA LEU A 153 3.92 -7.41 -30.02
C LEU A 153 3.97 -6.23 -31.01
N VAL A 154 3.45 -5.07 -30.60
CA VAL A 154 3.50 -3.85 -31.43
C VAL A 154 4.94 -3.44 -31.71
N ALA A 155 5.82 -3.46 -30.70
CA ALA A 155 7.23 -3.12 -30.87
C ALA A 155 7.94 -4.09 -31.84
N VAL A 156 7.67 -5.38 -31.78
CA VAL A 156 8.23 -6.38 -32.70
C VAL A 156 7.71 -6.16 -34.11
N LEU A 157 6.41 -5.91 -34.29
CA LEU A 157 5.83 -5.66 -35.61
C LEU A 157 6.35 -4.36 -36.25
N THR A 158 6.58 -3.29 -35.47
CA THR A 158 7.16 -2.05 -35.96
C THR A 158 8.62 -2.22 -36.40
N LEU A 159 9.41 -2.98 -35.63
CA LEU A 159 10.80 -3.31 -35.98
C LEU A 159 10.86 -4.16 -37.28
N LEU A 160 10.00 -5.17 -37.39
CA LEU A 160 9.90 -5.97 -38.61
C LEU A 160 9.48 -5.15 -39.83
N GLY A 161 8.50 -4.26 -39.68
CA GLY A 161 8.08 -3.34 -40.74
C GLY A 161 9.18 -2.41 -41.18
N PHE A 162 9.97 -1.89 -40.25
CA PHE A 162 11.11 -1.03 -40.56
C PHE A 162 12.22 -1.78 -41.29
N THR A 163 12.52 -3.03 -40.92
CA THR A 163 13.54 -3.84 -41.62
C THR A 163 13.13 -4.19 -43.06
N ILE A 164 11.83 -4.44 -43.31
CA ILE A 164 11.29 -4.75 -44.64
C ILE A 164 11.32 -3.48 -45.53
N ALA A 165 11.03 -2.30 -44.96
CA ALA A 165 11.00 -1.03 -45.71
C ALA A 165 12.41 -0.49 -46.00
N ALA A 166 13.42 -0.94 -45.26
CA ALA A 166 14.81 -0.50 -45.42
C ALA A 166 15.65 -1.39 -46.39
N ASN A 167 15.05 -2.49 -46.89
CA ASN A 167 15.63 -3.40 -47.87
C ASN A 167 14.94 -3.26 -49.22
#